data_b6647d29754be54fa5593f4ab9c8e20a
#
_entry.id   b6647d29754be54fa5593f4ab9c8e20a
#
_cell.length_a   1.000
_cell.length_b   1.000
_cell.length_c   1.000
_cell.angle_alpha   90.00
_cell.angle_beta   90.00
_cell.angle_gamma   90.00
#
_symmetry.space_group_name_H-M   'P 1'
#
loop_
_entity.id
_entity.type
_entity.pdbx_description
1 polymer ?
#
loop_
_entity_poly.entity_id
_entity_poly.type
_entity_poly.pdbx_seq_one_letter_code
_entity_poly.pdbx_strand_id
1 'polypeptide(L)'
;MFEIKPYWQNYIDGAWVDGGAGRIDVTDPATGNVIAQHALADAGDVDRAVMAARRVHLSGDLTDMRPIERGRMVQAMGRFLREHRERLAYLLSREQGKPIWESEIEIDGAALYFEYYGNQASTVEGRSIPLGSGYFDFTHYEPFGVSAQIIPWNYPLEMTARSLSAALATGNAVVIKTPEMTPLTNYIFAEAAEHVGFPKGTVNILCGLGADAGAALSAHPMVNQIVFTGSVPTGIAIASAAAKNVVPCVLELGGKSAAIVHSDADLEAFETDLRWGIYFNAGQVCSAMSRVIVHESRHAELIERAVKVAGDLTVAPGETLKDMAQGMGSMVSHGQRDRALNMVKQAQDEGATLATGGSAPNNSGAFLNPTVMDVTPDMTIAREEVFGPVLSIMKFTQDDEAIEIANSTDYGLVSGVFTADLDRANRAAQKLRAGQVFVNEWYAGGVETPFGGYGKSGYGREKGREALWNYVQTKNIAMKIGK
;
A
#
# COMPACT_ATOMS: atom_id res chain seq x y z
N MET A 1 22.75 17.08 3.73
CA MET A 1 22.02 16.26 4.73
C MET A 1 20.95 17.16 5.30
N PHE A 2 19.68 16.78 5.24
CA PHE A 2 18.58 17.57 5.80
C PHE A 2 18.49 17.35 7.30
N GLU A 3 18.15 18.41 8.03
CA GLU A 3 17.92 18.32 9.47
C GLU A 3 16.52 17.71 9.72
N ILE A 4 16.45 16.69 10.57
CA ILE A 4 15.18 16.07 10.99
C ILE A 4 14.72 16.82 12.25
N LYS A 5 13.50 17.33 12.23
CA LYS A 5 12.87 17.98 13.37
C LYS A 5 12.83 17.00 14.55
N PRO A 6 13.32 17.37 15.74
CA PRO A 6 13.45 16.43 16.85
C PRO A 6 12.11 16.00 17.46
N TYR A 7 11.05 16.80 17.29
CA TYR A 7 9.73 16.51 17.82
C TYR A 7 8.62 16.84 16.84
N TRP A 8 7.66 15.91 16.67
CA TRP A 8 6.55 16.00 15.74
C TRP A 8 5.23 15.91 16.49
N GLN A 9 4.22 16.60 15.99
CA GLN A 9 2.90 16.73 16.57
C GLN A 9 1.83 16.15 15.63
N ASN A 10 0.67 15.80 16.17
CA ASN A 10 -0.53 15.50 15.39
C ASN A 10 -1.05 16.76 14.71
N TYR A 11 -1.79 16.60 13.63
CA TYR A 11 -2.45 17.70 12.92
C TYR A 11 -3.96 17.49 12.96
N ILE A 12 -4.66 18.34 13.70
CA ILE A 12 -6.11 18.25 13.93
C ILE A 12 -6.73 19.64 13.71
N ASP A 13 -7.76 19.69 12.87
CA ASP A 13 -8.56 20.92 12.65
C ASP A 13 -7.73 22.14 12.24
N GLY A 14 -6.71 21.94 11.43
CA GLY A 14 -5.82 23.02 10.99
C GLY A 14 -4.85 23.51 12.08
N ALA A 15 -4.55 22.68 13.07
CA ALA A 15 -3.61 23.01 14.14
C ALA A 15 -2.69 21.83 14.47
N TRP A 16 -1.42 22.14 14.75
CA TRP A 16 -0.44 21.20 15.26
C TRP A 16 -0.61 21.07 16.78
N VAL A 17 -0.87 19.84 17.25
CA VAL A 17 -1.24 19.57 18.64
C VAL A 17 -0.49 18.38 19.21
N ASP A 18 -0.19 18.43 20.49
CA ASP A 18 0.30 17.28 21.23
C ASP A 18 -0.82 16.23 21.40
N GLY A 19 -0.43 14.97 21.52
CA GLY A 19 -1.38 13.87 21.73
C GLY A 19 -1.59 13.55 23.22
N GLY A 20 -2.76 13.03 23.55
CA GLY A 20 -3.14 12.64 24.91
C GLY A 20 -2.46 11.37 25.44
N ALA A 21 -1.86 10.54 24.55
CA ALA A 21 -1.23 9.26 24.92
C ALA A 21 0.29 9.33 25.12
N GLY A 22 0.88 10.57 25.21
CA GLY A 22 2.31 10.75 25.43
C GLY A 22 3.11 10.80 24.12
N ARG A 23 4.27 10.15 24.07
CA ARG A 23 5.22 10.21 22.94
C ARG A 23 5.77 8.84 22.61
N ILE A 24 6.22 8.70 21.36
CA ILE A 24 6.95 7.54 20.87
C ILE A 24 8.27 7.99 20.21
N ASP A 25 9.31 7.19 20.38
CA ASP A 25 10.55 7.35 19.66
C ASP A 25 10.41 6.79 18.25
N VAL A 26 10.85 7.56 17.26
CA VAL A 26 11.00 7.12 15.87
C VAL A 26 12.47 6.79 15.64
N THR A 27 12.74 5.56 15.25
CA THR A 27 14.11 5.05 15.10
C THR A 27 14.47 4.83 13.64
N ASP A 28 15.71 5.13 13.30
CA ASP A 28 16.31 4.71 12.04
C ASP A 28 16.61 3.20 12.09
N PRO A 29 15.96 2.38 11.27
CA PRO A 29 16.12 0.92 11.34
C PRO A 29 17.50 0.44 10.88
N ALA A 30 18.25 1.24 10.12
CA ALA A 30 19.60 0.92 9.69
C ALA A 30 20.64 1.05 10.81
N THR A 31 20.37 1.90 11.81
CA THR A 31 21.34 2.17 12.91
C THR A 31 20.79 1.83 14.29
N GLY A 32 19.46 1.75 14.45
CA GLY A 32 18.79 1.63 15.74
C GLY A 32 18.73 2.93 16.54
N ASN A 33 19.24 4.04 16.00
CA ASN A 33 19.25 5.32 16.68
C ASN A 33 17.89 6.02 16.61
N VAL A 34 17.49 6.69 17.69
CA VAL A 34 16.33 7.58 17.68
C VAL A 34 16.64 8.81 16.83
N ILE A 35 15.78 9.07 15.83
CA ILE A 35 15.92 10.22 14.92
C ILE A 35 14.95 11.35 15.23
N ALA A 36 13.83 11.05 15.89
CA ALA A 36 12.83 12.01 16.35
C ALA A 36 11.93 11.39 17.42
N GLN A 37 11.12 12.24 18.06
CA GLN A 37 9.97 11.82 18.86
C GLN A 37 8.67 12.30 18.19
N HIS A 38 7.60 11.55 18.36
CA HIS A 38 6.26 11.92 17.89
C HIS A 38 5.24 11.85 19.03
N ALA A 39 4.32 12.83 19.06
CA ALA A 39 3.17 12.82 19.96
C ALA A 39 2.22 11.67 19.63
N LEU A 40 1.80 10.88 20.61
CA LEU A 40 0.82 9.81 20.45
C LEU A 40 -0.59 10.31 20.72
N ALA A 41 -1.49 10.08 19.76
CA ALA A 41 -2.91 10.37 19.88
C ALA A 41 -3.63 9.30 20.71
N ASP A 42 -4.55 9.75 21.57
CA ASP A 42 -5.52 8.90 22.27
C ASP A 42 -6.91 8.91 21.60
N ALA A 43 -7.89 8.26 22.22
CA ALA A 43 -9.26 8.23 21.74
C ALA A 43 -9.92 9.63 21.71
N GLY A 44 -9.53 10.54 22.60
CA GLY A 44 -10.02 11.93 22.62
C GLY A 44 -9.49 12.73 21.44
N ASP A 45 -8.22 12.51 21.03
CA ASP A 45 -7.66 13.09 19.81
C ASP A 45 -8.38 12.59 18.55
N VAL A 46 -8.68 11.30 18.51
CA VAL A 46 -9.45 10.69 17.42
C VAL A 46 -10.83 11.33 17.33
N ASP A 47 -11.54 11.48 18.45
CA ASP A 47 -12.86 12.13 18.48
C ASP A 47 -12.78 13.57 17.94
N ARG A 48 -11.80 14.36 18.39
CA ARG A 48 -11.61 15.74 17.89
C ARG A 48 -11.36 15.78 16.38
N ALA A 49 -10.53 14.88 15.85
CA ALA A 49 -10.23 14.81 14.43
C ALA A 49 -11.46 14.40 13.60
N VAL A 50 -12.20 13.39 14.06
CA VAL A 50 -13.43 12.93 13.40
C VAL A 50 -14.52 14.02 13.43
N MET A 51 -14.69 14.73 14.56
CA MET A 51 -15.65 15.82 14.67
C MET A 51 -15.27 17.03 13.81
N ALA A 52 -13.97 17.32 13.64
CA ALA A 52 -13.49 18.34 12.71
C ALA A 52 -13.83 17.97 11.25
N ALA A 53 -13.51 16.73 10.84
CA ALA A 53 -13.86 16.23 9.51
C ALA A 53 -15.38 16.24 9.27
N ARG A 54 -16.16 15.81 10.25
CA ARG A 54 -17.64 15.84 10.18
C ARG A 54 -18.18 17.28 10.02
N ARG A 55 -17.62 18.25 10.71
CA ARG A 55 -18.01 19.65 10.56
C ARG A 55 -17.82 20.13 9.12
N VAL A 56 -16.67 19.83 8.49
CA VAL A 56 -16.40 20.16 7.09
C VAL A 56 -17.39 19.49 6.14
N HIS A 57 -17.71 18.21 6.37
CA HIS A 57 -18.71 17.53 5.56
C HIS A 57 -20.10 18.18 5.67
N LEU A 58 -20.54 18.52 6.89
CA LEU A 58 -21.87 19.10 7.12
C LEU A 58 -21.98 20.56 6.70
N SER A 59 -20.88 21.32 6.66
CA SER A 59 -20.88 22.71 6.18
C SER A 59 -21.08 22.83 4.67
N GLY A 60 -20.77 21.75 3.92
CA GLY A 60 -20.79 21.79 2.46
C GLY A 60 -19.53 22.36 1.82
N ASP A 61 -18.54 22.78 2.57
CA ASP A 61 -17.33 23.47 2.07
C ASP A 61 -16.63 22.73 0.91
N LEU A 62 -16.68 21.38 0.91
CA LEU A 62 -16.09 20.57 -0.16
C LEU A 62 -17.11 20.18 -1.23
N THR A 63 -18.36 19.94 -0.85
CA THR A 63 -19.42 19.44 -1.76
C THR A 63 -20.04 20.54 -2.61
N ASP A 64 -20.11 21.76 -2.09
CA ASP A 64 -20.61 22.93 -2.82
C ASP A 64 -19.55 23.52 -3.78
N MET A 65 -18.28 23.17 -3.56
CA MET A 65 -17.19 23.51 -4.49
C MET A 65 -17.37 22.75 -5.80
N ARG A 66 -17.18 23.45 -6.93
CA ARG A 66 -17.22 22.77 -8.24
C ARG A 66 -16.13 21.68 -8.28
N PRO A 67 -16.46 20.46 -8.77
CA PRO A 67 -15.48 19.36 -8.83
C PRO A 67 -14.17 19.73 -9.52
N ILE A 68 -14.19 20.55 -10.57
CA ILE A 68 -12.99 21.02 -11.27
C ILE A 68 -12.09 21.91 -10.40
N GLU A 69 -12.65 22.70 -9.51
CA GLU A 69 -11.91 23.58 -8.59
C GLU A 69 -11.28 22.74 -7.48
N ARG A 70 -12.03 21.81 -6.90
CA ARG A 70 -11.54 20.83 -5.93
C ARG A 70 -10.44 19.98 -6.53
N GLY A 71 -10.60 19.52 -7.78
CA GLY A 71 -9.57 18.77 -8.50
C GLY A 71 -8.26 19.55 -8.68
N ARG A 72 -8.34 20.87 -8.94
CA ARG A 72 -7.14 21.73 -9.02
C ARG A 72 -6.40 21.84 -7.70
N MET A 73 -7.12 21.89 -6.57
CA MET A 73 -6.50 21.86 -5.24
C MET A 73 -5.81 20.53 -4.98
N VAL A 74 -6.45 19.41 -5.32
CA VAL A 74 -5.85 18.08 -5.22
C VAL A 74 -4.56 18.00 -6.05
N GLN A 75 -4.57 18.44 -7.31
CA GLN A 75 -3.35 18.50 -8.13
C GLN A 75 -2.26 19.37 -7.53
N ALA A 76 -2.62 20.48 -6.89
CA ALA A 76 -1.66 21.37 -6.25
C ALA A 76 -0.92 20.69 -5.09
N MET A 77 -1.57 19.77 -4.35
CA MET A 77 -0.89 18.95 -3.34
C MET A 77 0.19 18.05 -3.98
N GLY A 78 -0.07 17.47 -5.15
CA GLY A 78 0.93 16.68 -5.87
C GLY A 78 2.16 17.50 -6.27
N ARG A 79 1.96 18.73 -6.76
CA ARG A 79 3.06 19.63 -7.05
C ARG A 79 3.87 19.99 -5.80
N PHE A 80 3.20 20.25 -4.69
CA PHE A 80 3.85 20.52 -3.41
C PHE A 80 4.75 19.35 -2.95
N LEU A 81 4.34 18.11 -3.14
CA LEU A 81 5.17 16.94 -2.84
C LEU A 81 6.44 16.93 -3.69
N ARG A 82 6.33 17.18 -5.01
CA ARG A 82 7.50 17.22 -5.92
C ARG A 82 8.49 18.32 -5.54
N GLU A 83 8.01 19.50 -5.12
CA GLU A 83 8.85 20.59 -4.64
C GLU A 83 9.67 20.23 -3.39
N HIS A 84 9.18 19.26 -2.60
CA HIS A 84 9.81 18.79 -1.37
C HIS A 84 10.49 17.41 -1.50
N ARG A 85 10.65 16.90 -2.72
CA ARG A 85 11.09 15.55 -3.03
C ARG A 85 12.37 15.13 -2.31
N GLU A 86 13.43 15.93 -2.39
CA GLU A 86 14.73 15.58 -1.78
C GLU A 86 14.66 15.47 -0.25
N ARG A 87 13.96 16.42 0.40
CA ARG A 87 13.75 16.43 1.85
C ARG A 87 12.98 15.19 2.29
N LEU A 88 11.91 14.89 1.57
CA LEU A 88 11.03 13.75 1.85
C LEU A 88 11.76 12.42 1.62
N ALA A 89 12.53 12.29 0.53
CA ALA A 89 13.29 11.08 0.24
C ALA A 89 14.31 10.77 1.34
N TYR A 90 15.01 11.79 1.82
CA TYR A 90 15.94 11.65 2.94
C TYR A 90 15.22 11.21 4.22
N LEU A 91 14.11 11.88 4.59
CA LEU A 91 13.34 11.56 5.79
C LEU A 91 12.75 10.15 5.72
N LEU A 92 12.16 9.76 4.58
CA LEU A 92 11.57 8.44 4.36
C LEU A 92 12.63 7.33 4.45
N SER A 93 13.78 7.53 3.81
CA SER A 93 14.90 6.58 3.91
C SER A 93 15.35 6.36 5.36
N ARG A 94 15.33 7.44 6.19
CA ARG A 94 15.76 7.38 7.59
C ARG A 94 14.73 6.76 8.53
N GLU A 95 13.43 6.97 8.30
CA GLU A 95 12.40 6.39 9.19
C GLU A 95 11.99 4.97 8.77
N GLN A 96 12.10 4.62 7.47
CA GLN A 96 11.61 3.34 6.95
C GLN A 96 12.75 2.36 6.60
N GLY A 97 13.92 2.87 6.21
CA GLY A 97 15.10 2.08 5.91
C GLY A 97 15.36 1.81 4.43
N LYS A 98 14.43 2.14 3.51
CA LYS A 98 14.60 1.93 2.07
C LYS A 98 15.66 2.85 1.47
N PRO A 99 16.27 2.47 0.33
CA PRO A 99 17.20 3.32 -0.41
C PRO A 99 16.63 4.70 -0.76
N ILE A 100 17.51 5.71 -0.89
CA ILE A 100 17.08 7.07 -1.30
C ILE A 100 16.34 7.03 -2.64
N TRP A 101 16.86 6.30 -3.64
CA TRP A 101 16.21 6.20 -4.95
C TRP A 101 14.83 5.53 -4.89
N GLU A 102 14.61 4.54 -4.00
CA GLU A 102 13.28 3.96 -3.77
C GLU A 102 12.34 4.96 -3.09
N SER A 103 12.87 5.74 -2.14
CA SER A 103 12.12 6.82 -1.50
C SER A 103 11.69 7.88 -2.51
N GLU A 104 12.56 8.22 -3.45
CA GLU A 104 12.25 9.15 -4.55
C GLU A 104 11.15 8.63 -5.48
N ILE A 105 11.17 7.34 -5.82
CA ILE A 105 10.10 6.68 -6.58
C ILE A 105 8.77 6.73 -5.83
N GLU A 106 8.78 6.48 -4.51
CA GLU A 106 7.57 6.54 -3.70
C GLU A 106 6.97 7.95 -3.67
N ILE A 107 7.79 8.99 -3.58
CA ILE A 107 7.31 10.38 -3.59
C ILE A 107 6.75 10.76 -4.95
N ASP A 108 7.42 10.37 -6.03
CA ASP A 108 6.94 10.60 -7.39
C ASP A 108 5.61 9.88 -7.65
N GLY A 109 5.47 8.63 -7.16
CA GLY A 109 4.23 7.87 -7.18
C GLY A 109 3.12 8.56 -6.36
N ALA A 110 3.45 9.01 -5.15
CA ALA A 110 2.52 9.76 -4.30
C ALA A 110 2.00 11.04 -4.99
N ALA A 111 2.89 11.82 -5.61
CA ALA A 111 2.50 13.01 -6.36
C ALA A 111 1.59 12.68 -7.56
N LEU A 112 1.88 11.58 -8.26
CA LEU A 112 1.12 11.13 -9.42
C LEU A 112 -0.33 10.76 -9.06
N TYR A 113 -0.60 10.20 -7.85
CA TYR A 113 -1.97 9.95 -7.40
C TYR A 113 -2.78 11.25 -7.27
N PHE A 114 -2.19 12.30 -6.71
CA PHE A 114 -2.85 13.60 -6.63
C PHE A 114 -3.11 14.22 -8.00
N GLU A 115 -2.17 14.08 -8.93
CA GLU A 115 -2.32 14.55 -10.32
C GLU A 115 -3.46 13.79 -11.01
N TYR A 116 -3.47 12.45 -10.88
CA TYR A 116 -4.47 11.58 -11.50
C TYR A 116 -5.87 11.84 -10.96
N TYR A 117 -6.07 11.73 -9.63
CA TYR A 117 -7.40 11.91 -9.05
C TYR A 117 -7.89 13.34 -9.09
N GLY A 118 -7.00 14.32 -9.03
CA GLY A 118 -7.36 15.71 -9.28
C GLY A 118 -7.96 15.92 -10.67
N ASN A 119 -7.44 15.24 -11.70
CA ASN A 119 -8.04 15.23 -13.04
C ASN A 119 -9.37 14.46 -13.09
N GLN A 120 -9.53 13.43 -12.28
CA GLN A 120 -10.74 12.60 -12.25
C GLN A 120 -11.90 13.22 -11.43
N ALA A 121 -11.67 14.26 -10.65
CA ALA A 121 -12.67 14.84 -9.74
C ALA A 121 -14.01 15.20 -10.42
N SER A 122 -13.98 15.60 -11.69
CA SER A 122 -15.16 15.96 -12.49
C SER A 122 -15.75 14.81 -13.31
N THR A 123 -15.22 13.58 -13.19
CA THR A 123 -15.67 12.42 -13.98
C THR A 123 -16.61 11.48 -13.23
N VAL A 124 -16.95 11.80 -11.98
CA VAL A 124 -17.91 11.05 -11.18
C VAL A 124 -19.32 11.48 -11.55
N GLU A 125 -19.86 10.88 -12.63
CA GLU A 125 -21.12 11.25 -13.25
C GLU A 125 -22.22 10.23 -12.96
N GLY A 126 -23.44 10.71 -12.72
CA GLY A 126 -24.62 9.88 -12.60
C GLY A 126 -25.23 9.50 -13.96
N ARG A 127 -26.34 8.78 -13.91
CA ARG A 127 -27.06 8.30 -15.08
C ARG A 127 -28.46 8.95 -15.15
N SER A 128 -28.92 9.26 -16.35
CA SER A 128 -30.34 9.50 -16.62
C SER A 128 -31.06 8.17 -16.87
N ILE A 129 -32.13 7.88 -16.15
CA ILE A 129 -32.86 6.61 -16.21
C ILE A 129 -34.25 6.85 -16.83
N PRO A 130 -34.57 6.20 -17.96
CA PRO A 130 -35.87 6.39 -18.63
C PRO A 130 -36.99 5.63 -17.92
N LEU A 131 -37.93 6.35 -17.27
CA LEU A 131 -39.11 5.78 -16.65
C LEU A 131 -40.40 6.00 -17.46
N GLY A 132 -40.29 6.57 -18.65
CA GLY A 132 -41.44 6.89 -19.51
C GLY A 132 -41.99 8.32 -19.30
N SER A 133 -43.08 8.62 -19.99
CA SER A 133 -43.70 9.94 -19.99
C SER A 133 -44.16 10.34 -18.57
N GLY A 134 -43.91 11.60 -18.20
CA GLY A 134 -44.32 12.15 -16.90
C GLY A 134 -43.32 11.90 -15.75
N TYR A 135 -42.17 11.32 -16.04
CA TYR A 135 -41.11 11.10 -15.04
C TYR A 135 -39.77 11.62 -15.53
N PHE A 136 -38.97 12.13 -14.59
CA PHE A 136 -37.56 12.40 -14.75
C PHE A 136 -36.78 11.71 -13.61
N ASP A 137 -35.85 10.83 -13.97
CA ASP A 137 -35.12 10.03 -12.99
C ASP A 137 -33.64 10.06 -13.30
N PHE A 138 -32.82 10.25 -12.27
CA PHE A 138 -31.39 10.23 -12.41
C PHE A 138 -30.70 9.78 -11.12
N THR A 139 -29.45 9.25 -11.27
CA THR A 139 -28.59 8.99 -10.14
C THR A 139 -27.64 10.16 -9.92
N HIS A 140 -27.32 10.38 -8.65
CA HIS A 140 -26.33 11.35 -8.19
C HIS A 140 -25.36 10.63 -7.24
N TYR A 141 -24.07 10.96 -7.29
CA TYR A 141 -23.06 10.43 -6.39
C TYR A 141 -22.69 11.47 -5.36
N GLU A 142 -22.79 11.10 -4.08
CA GLU A 142 -22.44 11.95 -2.94
C GLU A 142 -21.25 11.33 -2.20
N PRO A 143 -20.31 12.13 -1.64
CA PRO A 143 -19.29 11.60 -0.77
C PRO A 143 -19.90 10.91 0.45
N PHE A 144 -19.22 9.90 0.99
CA PHE A 144 -19.64 9.29 2.26
C PHE A 144 -19.61 10.30 3.41
N GLY A 145 -18.61 11.19 3.44
CA GLY A 145 -18.46 12.24 4.44
C GLY A 145 -17.12 12.19 5.15
N VAL A 146 -17.02 11.45 6.25
CA VAL A 146 -15.77 11.25 6.99
C VAL A 146 -15.13 9.93 6.56
N SER A 147 -13.99 10.01 5.86
CA SER A 147 -13.16 8.86 5.47
C SER A 147 -12.05 8.65 6.48
N ALA A 148 -12.08 7.53 7.19
CA ALA A 148 -10.99 7.10 8.06
C ALA A 148 -9.98 6.28 7.26
N GLN A 149 -8.70 6.64 7.32
CA GLN A 149 -7.62 5.99 6.58
C GLN A 149 -6.53 5.51 7.54
N ILE A 150 -6.31 4.19 7.59
CA ILE A 150 -5.33 3.57 8.47
C ILE A 150 -4.20 3.01 7.62
N ILE A 151 -3.03 3.63 7.71
CA ILE A 151 -1.93 3.52 6.77
C ILE A 151 -0.86 2.54 7.27
N PRO A 152 -0.27 1.71 6.37
CA PRO A 152 0.83 0.81 6.70
C PRO A 152 2.19 1.52 6.69
N TRP A 153 3.18 0.87 7.29
CA TRP A 153 4.53 1.41 7.46
C TRP A 153 5.47 1.20 6.25
N ASN A 154 5.11 0.34 5.31
CA ASN A 154 6.03 -0.04 4.21
C ASN A 154 6.09 0.97 3.06
N TYR A 155 5.00 1.66 2.76
CA TYR A 155 4.88 2.75 1.80
C TYR A 155 4.02 3.88 2.40
N PRO A 156 4.50 4.55 3.45
CA PRO A 156 3.66 5.48 4.22
C PRO A 156 3.16 6.66 3.38
N LEU A 157 3.99 7.21 2.49
CA LEU A 157 3.60 8.31 1.62
C LEU A 157 2.66 7.87 0.49
N GLU A 158 3.04 6.82 -0.25
CA GLU A 158 2.27 6.38 -1.40
C GLU A 158 0.89 5.85 -0.99
N MET A 159 0.80 5.06 0.07
CA MET A 159 -0.49 4.54 0.55
C MET A 159 -1.41 5.65 1.07
N THR A 160 -0.85 6.65 1.75
CA THR A 160 -1.61 7.83 2.15
C THR A 160 -2.08 8.63 0.92
N ALA A 161 -1.18 8.91 -0.02
CA ALA A 161 -1.52 9.67 -1.23
C ALA A 161 -2.63 8.98 -2.04
N ARG A 162 -2.56 7.66 -2.17
CA ARG A 162 -3.50 6.82 -2.91
C ARG A 162 -4.93 6.97 -2.39
N SER A 163 -5.12 6.86 -1.08
CA SER A 163 -6.45 6.98 -0.47
C SER A 163 -6.88 8.44 -0.25
N LEU A 164 -5.97 9.31 0.18
CA LEU A 164 -6.26 10.73 0.46
C LEU A 164 -6.69 11.47 -0.82
N SER A 165 -5.95 11.31 -1.92
CA SER A 165 -6.23 12.04 -3.16
C SER A 165 -7.59 11.67 -3.75
N ALA A 166 -7.98 10.39 -3.74
CA ALA A 166 -9.28 9.92 -4.19
C ALA A 166 -10.42 10.42 -3.29
N ALA A 167 -10.23 10.39 -1.96
CA ALA A 167 -11.18 10.90 -0.99
C ALA A 167 -11.44 12.41 -1.16
N LEU A 168 -10.37 13.21 -1.29
CA LEU A 168 -10.47 14.65 -1.51
C LEU A 168 -11.11 14.98 -2.88
N ALA A 169 -10.71 14.27 -3.94
CA ALA A 169 -11.26 14.46 -5.28
C ALA A 169 -12.78 14.24 -5.33
N THR A 170 -13.29 13.35 -4.50
CA THR A 170 -14.73 13.04 -4.39
C THR A 170 -15.47 13.89 -3.34
N GLY A 171 -14.75 14.72 -2.56
CA GLY A 171 -15.35 15.67 -1.60
C GLY A 171 -15.52 15.14 -0.18
N ASN A 172 -14.76 14.10 0.21
CA ASN A 172 -14.72 13.65 1.59
C ASN A 172 -13.73 14.44 2.42
N ALA A 173 -14.00 14.60 3.72
CA ALA A 173 -13.03 14.99 4.71
C ALA A 173 -12.37 13.75 5.32
N VAL A 174 -11.09 13.83 5.73
CA VAL A 174 -10.28 12.66 6.00
C VAL A 174 -9.66 12.71 7.39
N VAL A 175 -9.63 11.56 8.07
CA VAL A 175 -8.84 11.33 9.27
C VAL A 175 -7.85 10.19 8.99
N ILE A 176 -6.57 10.52 8.97
CA ILE A 176 -5.47 9.59 8.68
C ILE A 176 -4.83 9.17 10.00
N LYS A 177 -4.77 7.86 10.25
CA LYS A 177 -3.92 7.29 11.29
C LYS A 177 -2.62 6.81 10.62
N THR A 178 -1.51 7.49 10.89
CA THR A 178 -0.18 7.11 10.38
C THR A 178 0.31 5.84 11.07
N PRO A 179 1.22 5.07 10.45
CA PRO A 179 1.91 3.99 11.15
C PRO A 179 2.84 4.55 12.23
N GLU A 180 2.87 3.94 13.39
CA GLU A 180 3.73 4.36 14.50
C GLU A 180 5.23 4.19 14.25
N MET A 181 5.61 3.27 13.35
CA MET A 181 7.01 3.03 12.99
C MET A 181 7.57 4.05 11.99
N THR A 182 6.71 4.58 11.11
CA THR A 182 7.11 5.51 10.03
C THR A 182 6.10 6.66 9.91
N PRO A 183 5.94 7.50 10.96
CA PRO A 183 4.88 8.51 10.98
C PRO A 183 5.27 9.82 10.30
N LEU A 184 6.57 10.14 10.22
CA LEU A 184 7.04 11.52 10.04
C LEU A 184 6.73 12.07 8.65
N THR A 185 6.96 11.28 7.60
CA THR A 185 6.76 11.73 6.21
C THR A 185 5.30 12.04 5.89
N ASN A 186 4.34 11.40 6.57
CA ASN A 186 2.91 11.65 6.33
C ASN A 186 2.46 13.09 6.63
N TYR A 187 3.17 13.83 7.47
CA TYR A 187 2.79 15.18 7.84
C TYR A 187 3.00 16.21 6.72
N ILE A 188 3.68 15.84 5.63
CA ILE A 188 3.73 16.63 4.41
C ILE A 188 2.34 16.89 3.83
N PHE A 189 1.39 15.97 4.01
CA PHE A 189 0.02 16.14 3.51
C PHE A 189 -0.76 17.20 4.30
N ALA A 190 -0.43 17.40 5.59
CA ALA A 190 -0.95 18.53 6.37
C ALA A 190 -0.36 19.87 5.86
N GLU A 191 0.97 19.93 5.68
CA GLU A 191 1.65 21.07 5.10
C GLU A 191 1.08 21.42 3.71
N ALA A 192 0.86 20.40 2.86
CA ALA A 192 0.28 20.57 1.52
C ALA A 192 -1.17 21.07 1.58
N ALA A 193 -1.99 20.54 2.47
CA ALA A 193 -3.39 20.97 2.63
C ALA A 193 -3.51 22.41 3.10
N GLU A 194 -2.64 22.84 4.02
CA GLU A 194 -2.54 24.26 4.44
C GLU A 194 -2.09 25.15 3.28
N HIS A 195 -1.04 24.74 2.55
CA HIS A 195 -0.49 25.50 1.43
C HIS A 195 -1.50 25.76 0.32
N VAL A 196 -2.31 24.74 -0.03
CA VAL A 196 -3.32 24.86 -1.10
C VAL A 196 -4.63 25.49 -0.63
N GLY A 197 -4.80 25.68 0.68
CA GLY A 197 -5.94 26.36 1.28
C GLY A 197 -7.19 25.48 1.44
N PHE A 198 -7.07 24.20 1.70
CA PHE A 198 -8.20 23.37 2.10
C PHE A 198 -8.84 23.89 3.41
N PRO A 199 -10.16 23.83 3.57
CA PRO A 199 -10.82 24.20 4.82
C PRO A 199 -10.25 23.43 6.02
N LYS A 200 -10.09 24.11 7.16
CA LYS A 200 -9.59 23.49 8.39
C LYS A 200 -10.47 22.31 8.78
N GLY A 201 -9.86 21.17 9.12
CA GLY A 201 -10.57 19.90 9.39
C GLY A 201 -10.80 19.00 8.18
N THR A 202 -10.49 19.46 6.95
CA THR A 202 -10.56 18.60 5.75
C THR A 202 -9.56 17.44 5.83
N VAL A 203 -8.35 17.72 6.25
CA VAL A 203 -7.28 16.72 6.47
C VAL A 203 -6.88 16.76 7.93
N ASN A 204 -6.94 15.60 8.60
CA ASN A 204 -6.50 15.41 9.97
C ASN A 204 -5.55 14.22 10.00
N ILE A 205 -4.40 14.34 10.66
CA ILE A 205 -3.35 13.33 10.68
C ILE A 205 -2.94 13.04 12.12
N LEU A 206 -3.05 11.78 12.51
CA LEU A 206 -2.79 11.29 13.85
C LEU A 206 -1.72 10.21 13.83
N CYS A 207 -0.73 10.28 14.72
CA CYS A 207 0.11 9.16 15.09
C CYS A 207 -0.43 8.52 16.37
N GLY A 208 -0.65 7.21 16.38
CA GLY A 208 -1.14 6.51 17.54
C GLY A 208 -1.04 4.99 17.37
N LEU A 209 -1.06 4.27 18.47
CA LEU A 209 -0.98 2.82 18.43
C LEU A 209 -2.22 2.21 17.78
N GLY A 210 -2.03 1.11 17.05
CA GLY A 210 -3.13 0.41 16.38
C GLY A 210 -4.23 -0.03 17.36
N ALA A 211 -3.86 -0.52 18.57
CA ALA A 211 -4.78 -0.99 19.58
C ALA A 211 -5.57 0.15 20.28
N ASP A 212 -5.06 1.37 20.24
CA ASP A 212 -5.67 2.54 20.88
C ASP A 212 -6.34 3.45 19.83
N ALA A 213 -5.58 4.34 19.20
CA ALA A 213 -6.12 5.28 18.21
C ALA A 213 -6.72 4.58 16.98
N GLY A 214 -6.10 3.47 16.49
CA GLY A 214 -6.63 2.69 15.38
C GLY A 214 -7.97 2.02 15.71
N ALA A 215 -8.07 1.43 16.87
CA ALA A 215 -9.31 0.81 17.35
C ALA A 215 -10.42 1.86 17.60
N ALA A 216 -10.06 3.01 18.22
CA ALA A 216 -11.01 4.11 18.44
C ALA A 216 -11.54 4.66 17.12
N LEU A 217 -10.67 4.87 16.12
CA LEU A 217 -11.06 5.35 14.79
C LEU A 217 -11.96 4.36 14.05
N SER A 218 -11.63 3.06 14.10
CA SER A 218 -12.39 2.01 13.42
C SER A 218 -13.79 1.78 14.00
N ALA A 219 -13.98 2.09 15.28
CA ALA A 219 -15.26 1.93 15.99
C ALA A 219 -16.05 3.25 16.13
N HIS A 220 -15.52 4.35 15.61
CA HIS A 220 -16.12 5.68 15.84
C HIS A 220 -17.46 5.85 15.12
N PRO A 221 -18.54 6.23 15.81
CA PRO A 221 -19.90 6.25 15.24
C PRO A 221 -20.11 7.32 14.15
N MET A 222 -19.22 8.32 14.06
CA MET A 222 -19.31 9.40 13.06
C MET A 222 -18.36 9.18 11.87
N VAL A 223 -17.66 8.07 11.78
CA VAL A 223 -16.93 7.63 10.58
C VAL A 223 -17.94 7.05 9.60
N ASN A 224 -17.81 7.38 8.32
CA ASN A 224 -18.73 6.97 7.27
C ASN A 224 -18.13 5.95 6.30
N GLN A 225 -16.80 5.84 6.24
CA GLN A 225 -16.08 4.92 5.38
C GLN A 225 -14.69 4.69 5.95
N ILE A 226 -14.15 3.46 5.82
CA ILE A 226 -12.81 3.11 6.28
C ILE A 226 -12.00 2.55 5.11
N VAL A 227 -10.76 3.03 4.96
CA VAL A 227 -9.73 2.42 4.12
C VAL A 227 -8.63 1.91 5.03
N PHE A 228 -8.26 0.67 4.86
CA PHE A 228 -7.18 0.04 5.60
C PHE A 228 -6.26 -0.75 4.68
N THR A 229 -4.97 -0.53 4.84
CA THR A 229 -3.92 -1.38 4.25
C THR A 229 -3.06 -1.96 5.36
N GLY A 230 -2.87 -3.29 5.36
CA GLY A 230 -2.05 -3.96 6.38
C GLY A 230 -2.26 -5.47 6.46
N SER A 231 -2.09 -6.04 7.66
CA SER A 231 -2.19 -7.48 7.85
C SER A 231 -3.63 -8.01 7.86
N VAL A 232 -3.82 -9.26 7.45
CA VAL A 232 -5.13 -9.95 7.47
C VAL A 232 -5.79 -9.91 8.85
N PRO A 233 -5.11 -10.25 9.97
CA PRO A 233 -5.74 -10.21 11.29
C PRO A 233 -6.23 -8.81 11.68
N THR A 234 -5.47 -7.78 11.36
CA THR A 234 -5.85 -6.38 11.63
C THR A 234 -7.03 -5.96 10.75
N GLY A 235 -7.05 -6.33 9.47
CA GLY A 235 -8.18 -6.07 8.56
C GLY A 235 -9.48 -6.69 9.07
N ILE A 236 -9.43 -7.92 9.56
CA ILE A 236 -10.58 -8.60 10.18
C ILE A 236 -11.07 -7.83 11.42
N ALA A 237 -10.15 -7.39 12.28
CA ALA A 237 -10.51 -6.63 13.49
C ALA A 237 -11.19 -5.30 13.15
N ILE A 238 -10.66 -4.56 12.17
CA ILE A 238 -11.20 -3.29 11.68
C ILE A 238 -12.59 -3.49 11.06
N ALA A 239 -12.75 -4.45 10.15
CA ALA A 239 -14.04 -4.76 9.54
C ALA A 239 -15.09 -5.18 10.58
N SER A 240 -14.68 -5.96 11.58
CA SER A 240 -15.56 -6.36 12.68
C SER A 240 -15.99 -5.18 13.56
N ALA A 241 -15.10 -4.20 13.78
CA ALA A 241 -15.43 -2.97 14.51
C ALA A 241 -16.39 -2.08 13.69
N ALA A 242 -16.08 -1.87 12.40
CA ALA A 242 -16.87 -1.08 11.47
C ALA A 242 -18.29 -1.62 11.27
N ALA A 243 -18.45 -2.95 11.26
CA ALA A 243 -19.75 -3.61 11.10
C ALA A 243 -20.76 -3.23 12.19
N LYS A 244 -20.32 -2.86 13.39
CA LYS A 244 -21.20 -2.44 14.50
C LYS A 244 -21.92 -1.13 14.16
N ASN A 245 -21.33 -0.29 13.33
CA ASN A 245 -21.90 0.99 12.87
C ASN A 245 -22.34 0.94 11.40
N VAL A 246 -22.31 -0.24 10.74
CA VAL A 246 -22.65 -0.46 9.32
C VAL A 246 -21.76 0.39 8.40
N VAL A 247 -20.49 0.60 8.76
CA VAL A 247 -19.55 1.39 7.98
C VAL A 247 -18.86 0.52 6.92
N PRO A 248 -18.91 0.91 5.62
CA PRO A 248 -18.21 0.18 4.57
C PRO A 248 -16.70 0.32 4.70
N CYS A 249 -15.99 -0.76 4.37
CA CYS A 249 -14.53 -0.82 4.39
C CYS A 249 -13.98 -1.12 3.00
N VAL A 250 -12.81 -0.57 2.71
CA VAL A 250 -11.88 -1.01 1.67
C VAL A 250 -10.68 -1.62 2.37
N LEU A 251 -10.39 -2.88 2.08
CA LEU A 251 -9.32 -3.63 2.75
C LEU A 251 -8.29 -4.07 1.71
N GLU A 252 -7.07 -3.56 1.85
CA GLU A 252 -5.89 -3.98 1.09
C GLU A 252 -4.96 -4.74 2.04
N LEU A 253 -4.93 -6.05 1.89
CA LEU A 253 -4.26 -6.93 2.85
C LEU A 253 -3.04 -7.62 2.22
N GLY A 254 -2.44 -8.55 2.98
CA GLY A 254 -1.26 -9.27 2.54
C GLY A 254 -1.45 -10.09 1.27
N GLY A 255 -0.34 -10.57 0.73
CA GLY A 255 -0.30 -11.41 -0.45
C GLY A 255 0.78 -12.49 -0.36
N LYS A 256 0.61 -13.55 -1.13
CA LYS A 256 1.64 -14.56 -1.40
C LYS A 256 1.76 -14.73 -2.91
N SER A 257 2.12 -13.64 -3.58
CA SER A 257 2.09 -13.49 -5.03
C SER A 257 3.01 -14.47 -5.75
N ALA A 258 2.54 -15.03 -6.85
CA ALA A 258 3.22 -16.07 -7.59
C ALA A 258 3.52 -15.64 -9.02
N ALA A 259 4.77 -15.81 -9.47
CA ALA A 259 5.18 -15.74 -10.86
C ALA A 259 5.31 -17.16 -11.43
N ILE A 260 4.55 -17.47 -12.48
CA ILE A 260 4.70 -18.72 -13.26
C ILE A 260 5.71 -18.48 -14.37
N VAL A 261 6.80 -19.24 -14.39
CA VAL A 261 7.88 -19.12 -15.38
C VAL A 261 7.95 -20.38 -16.21
N HIS A 262 7.48 -20.30 -17.47
CA HIS A 262 7.44 -21.43 -18.39
C HIS A 262 8.82 -21.72 -19.01
N SER A 263 8.94 -22.88 -19.66
CA SER A 263 10.20 -23.36 -20.27
C SER A 263 10.71 -22.44 -21.39
N ASP A 264 9.82 -21.70 -22.04
CA ASP A 264 10.07 -20.76 -23.13
C ASP A 264 10.22 -19.30 -22.68
N ALA A 265 10.18 -19.04 -21.37
CA ALA A 265 10.37 -17.70 -20.82
C ALA A 265 11.81 -17.19 -21.04
N ASP A 266 11.94 -15.91 -21.29
CA ASP A 266 13.23 -15.22 -21.33
C ASP A 266 13.76 -15.00 -19.91
N LEU A 267 14.66 -15.88 -19.46
CA LEU A 267 15.21 -15.80 -18.10
C LEU A 267 16.20 -14.64 -17.91
N GLU A 268 16.79 -14.09 -18.98
CA GLU A 268 17.68 -12.93 -18.88
C GLU A 268 16.84 -11.67 -18.57
N ALA A 269 15.74 -11.48 -19.27
CA ALA A 269 14.78 -10.41 -18.97
C ALA A 269 14.17 -10.61 -17.56
N PHE A 270 13.81 -11.84 -17.20
CA PHE A 270 13.24 -12.18 -15.91
C PHE A 270 14.14 -11.87 -14.70
N GLU A 271 15.48 -11.87 -14.84
CA GLU A 271 16.40 -11.44 -13.76
C GLU A 271 16.10 -10.02 -13.27
N THR A 272 15.72 -9.12 -14.19
CA THR A 272 15.31 -7.75 -13.85
C THR A 272 14.01 -7.75 -13.06
N ASP A 273 13.00 -8.48 -13.53
CA ASP A 273 11.71 -8.62 -12.85
C ASP A 273 11.87 -9.28 -11.46
N LEU A 274 12.74 -10.26 -11.34
CA LEU A 274 13.03 -10.94 -10.08
C LEU A 274 13.66 -9.97 -9.07
N ARG A 275 14.65 -9.16 -9.51
CA ARG A 275 15.29 -8.15 -8.64
C ARG A 275 14.25 -7.16 -8.09
N TRP A 276 13.45 -6.58 -8.95
CA TRP A 276 12.41 -5.62 -8.56
C TRP A 276 11.27 -6.28 -7.80
N GLY A 277 10.86 -7.46 -8.23
CA GLY A 277 9.71 -8.17 -7.70
C GLY A 277 9.86 -8.60 -6.25
N ILE A 278 11.07 -8.97 -5.79
CA ILE A 278 11.25 -9.47 -4.43
C ILE A 278 12.18 -8.62 -3.56
N TYR A 279 13.17 -7.91 -4.12
CA TYR A 279 14.15 -7.19 -3.29
C TYR A 279 13.88 -5.68 -3.17
N PHE A 280 12.93 -5.14 -3.94
CA PHE A 280 12.43 -3.78 -3.77
C PHE A 280 11.86 -3.61 -2.35
N ASN A 281 12.20 -2.51 -1.68
CA ASN A 281 11.85 -2.24 -0.28
C ASN A 281 12.18 -3.41 0.67
N ALA A 282 13.28 -4.12 0.43
CA ALA A 282 13.67 -5.33 1.17
C ALA A 282 12.54 -6.38 1.24
N GLY A 283 11.76 -6.55 0.17
CA GLY A 283 10.65 -7.49 0.08
C GLY A 283 9.41 -7.11 0.92
N GLN A 284 9.39 -5.92 1.51
CA GLN A 284 8.29 -5.43 2.33
C GLN A 284 7.19 -4.80 1.47
N VAL A 285 6.70 -5.57 0.50
CA VAL A 285 5.71 -5.19 -0.50
C VAL A 285 4.59 -6.22 -0.52
N CYS A 286 3.34 -5.80 -0.38
CA CYS A 286 2.18 -6.71 -0.38
C CYS A 286 2.06 -7.49 -1.71
N SER A 287 2.50 -6.90 -2.82
CA SER A 287 2.55 -7.48 -4.16
C SER A 287 3.92 -8.04 -4.54
N ALA A 288 4.85 -8.29 -3.58
CA ALA A 288 6.16 -8.86 -3.87
C ALA A 288 6.05 -10.21 -4.57
N MET A 289 6.96 -10.48 -5.53
CA MET A 289 7.14 -11.77 -6.20
C MET A 289 7.75 -12.79 -5.22
N SER A 290 7.01 -13.13 -4.18
CA SER A 290 7.51 -13.96 -3.08
C SER A 290 7.55 -15.45 -3.41
N ARG A 291 6.87 -15.88 -4.49
CA ARG A 291 6.90 -17.23 -5.04
C ARG A 291 7.24 -17.19 -6.52
N VAL A 292 8.16 -18.04 -6.96
CA VAL A 292 8.37 -18.36 -8.37
C VAL A 292 8.10 -19.83 -8.60
N ILE A 293 7.19 -20.13 -9.52
CA ILE A 293 6.77 -21.47 -9.92
C ILE A 293 7.34 -21.68 -11.31
N VAL A 294 8.44 -22.43 -11.43
CA VAL A 294 9.20 -22.56 -12.67
C VAL A 294 9.05 -23.96 -13.26
N HIS A 295 8.99 -24.05 -14.60
CA HIS A 295 9.01 -25.34 -15.29
C HIS A 295 10.25 -26.15 -14.91
N GLU A 296 10.10 -27.45 -14.64
CA GLU A 296 11.18 -28.31 -14.11
C GLU A 296 12.47 -28.25 -14.94
N SER A 297 12.36 -28.15 -16.28
CA SER A 297 13.50 -28.09 -17.19
C SER A 297 14.38 -26.82 -17.01
N ARG A 298 13.87 -25.79 -16.37
CA ARG A 298 14.55 -24.51 -16.12
C ARG A 298 14.84 -24.26 -14.63
N HIS A 299 14.45 -25.19 -13.76
CA HIS A 299 14.49 -25.02 -12.31
C HIS A 299 15.92 -24.76 -11.79
N ALA A 300 16.89 -25.60 -12.15
CA ALA A 300 18.27 -25.43 -11.71
C ALA A 300 18.89 -24.11 -12.21
N GLU A 301 18.66 -23.76 -13.49
CA GLU A 301 19.12 -22.51 -14.08
C GLU A 301 18.52 -21.29 -13.37
N LEU A 302 17.24 -21.35 -13.04
CA LEU A 302 16.58 -20.22 -12.35
C LEU A 302 17.12 -20.04 -10.92
N ILE A 303 17.40 -21.13 -10.19
CA ILE A 303 18.03 -21.03 -8.87
C ILE A 303 19.42 -20.36 -8.97
N GLU A 304 20.25 -20.78 -9.93
CA GLU A 304 21.58 -20.16 -10.14
C GLU A 304 21.47 -18.67 -10.44
N ARG A 305 20.53 -18.28 -11.32
CA ARG A 305 20.26 -16.87 -11.65
C ARG A 305 19.76 -16.08 -10.44
N ALA A 306 18.83 -16.64 -9.67
CA ALA A 306 18.28 -16.01 -8.47
C ALA A 306 19.36 -15.82 -7.40
N VAL A 307 20.24 -16.80 -7.20
CA VAL A 307 21.40 -16.69 -6.29
C VAL A 307 22.36 -15.60 -6.74
N LYS A 308 22.62 -15.48 -8.05
CA LYS A 308 23.44 -14.41 -8.61
C LYS A 308 22.79 -13.03 -8.37
N VAL A 309 21.50 -12.87 -8.70
CA VAL A 309 20.77 -11.61 -8.46
C VAL A 309 20.81 -11.22 -6.99
N ALA A 310 20.62 -12.18 -6.07
CA ALA A 310 20.71 -11.94 -4.63
C ALA A 310 22.14 -11.55 -4.20
N GLY A 311 23.16 -12.18 -4.76
CA GLY A 311 24.57 -11.92 -4.46
C GLY A 311 25.10 -10.59 -5.00
N ASP A 312 24.50 -10.07 -6.07
CA ASP A 312 24.87 -8.79 -6.68
C ASP A 312 24.36 -7.57 -5.89
N LEU A 313 23.48 -7.78 -4.90
CA LEU A 313 22.91 -6.70 -4.09
C LEU A 313 23.78 -6.33 -2.90
N THR A 314 24.15 -5.08 -2.79
CA THR A 314 24.78 -4.53 -1.58
C THR A 314 23.72 -4.24 -0.53
N VAL A 315 23.83 -4.83 0.66
CA VAL A 315 22.96 -4.54 1.79
C VAL A 315 23.60 -3.45 2.66
N ALA A 316 23.01 -2.26 2.68
CA ALA A 316 23.59 -1.09 3.35
C ALA A 316 22.50 -0.11 3.84
N PRO A 317 22.85 0.88 4.70
CA PRO A 317 21.92 1.93 5.09
C PRO A 317 21.32 2.64 3.87
N GLY A 318 20.00 2.77 3.83
CA GLY A 318 19.25 3.30 2.68
C GLY A 318 19.72 4.68 2.24
N GLU A 319 20.10 5.54 3.19
CA GLU A 319 20.61 6.89 2.92
C GLU A 319 21.93 6.91 2.12
N THR A 320 22.69 5.81 2.10
CA THR A 320 23.94 5.66 1.35
C THR A 320 23.72 5.11 -0.06
N LEU A 321 22.57 4.51 -0.32
CA LEU A 321 22.20 3.86 -1.58
C LEU A 321 21.43 4.84 -2.47
N LYS A 322 22.15 5.53 -3.37
CA LYS A 322 21.57 6.56 -4.24
C LYS A 322 21.31 6.10 -5.67
N ASP A 323 21.91 5.00 -6.07
CA ASP A 323 21.83 4.46 -7.42
C ASP A 323 20.97 3.19 -7.42
N MET A 324 20.03 3.11 -8.36
CA MET A 324 19.14 1.96 -8.56
C MET A 324 19.87 0.61 -8.70
N ALA A 325 21.09 0.61 -9.19
CA ALA A 325 21.90 -0.60 -9.36
C ALA A 325 22.53 -1.10 -8.06
N GLN A 326 22.53 -0.33 -6.97
CA GLN A 326 23.48 -0.55 -5.88
C GLN A 326 22.99 -1.42 -4.73
N GLY A 327 21.71 -1.59 -4.49
CA GLY A 327 21.41 -2.51 -3.42
C GLY A 327 20.07 -2.34 -2.69
N MET A 328 20.01 -2.99 -1.55
CA MET A 328 18.82 -3.13 -0.71
C MET A 328 19.08 -2.48 0.66
N GLY A 329 18.09 -1.74 1.15
CA GLY A 329 18.10 -1.12 2.48
C GLY A 329 17.82 -2.12 3.61
N SER A 330 17.59 -1.61 4.83
CA SER A 330 17.16 -2.41 5.97
C SER A 330 15.67 -2.74 5.91
N MET A 331 15.25 -3.74 6.65
CA MET A 331 13.85 -3.90 7.04
C MET A 331 13.48 -2.81 8.05
N VAL A 332 12.18 -2.54 8.20
CA VAL A 332 11.68 -1.45 9.06
C VAL A 332 12.00 -1.62 10.53
N SER A 333 12.24 -2.85 11.01
CA SER A 333 12.54 -3.11 12.40
C SER A 333 13.20 -4.48 12.61
N HIS A 334 13.89 -4.64 13.74
CA HIS A 334 14.42 -5.93 14.16
C HIS A 334 13.31 -6.99 14.30
N GLY A 335 12.13 -6.61 14.79
CA GLY A 335 11.02 -7.55 14.94
C GLY A 335 10.55 -8.14 13.61
N GLN A 336 10.48 -7.32 12.53
CA GLN A 336 10.14 -7.81 11.20
C GLN A 336 11.26 -8.69 10.61
N ARG A 337 12.52 -8.29 10.77
CA ARG A 337 13.68 -9.10 10.38
C ARG A 337 13.67 -10.47 11.05
N ASP A 338 13.51 -10.50 12.37
CA ASP A 338 13.57 -11.74 13.15
C ASP A 338 12.40 -12.67 12.82
N ARG A 339 11.20 -12.12 12.54
CA ARG A 339 10.06 -12.88 12.02
C ARG A 339 10.42 -13.55 10.69
N ALA A 340 11.01 -12.83 9.75
CA ALA A 340 11.42 -13.39 8.45
C ALA A 340 12.48 -14.49 8.61
N LEU A 341 13.49 -14.28 9.46
CA LEU A 341 14.53 -15.28 9.77
C LEU A 341 13.93 -16.54 10.41
N ASN A 342 12.97 -16.40 11.32
CA ASN A 342 12.28 -17.53 11.94
C ASN A 342 11.51 -18.36 10.91
N MET A 343 10.86 -17.72 9.92
CA MET A 343 10.17 -18.44 8.85
C MET A 343 11.15 -19.17 7.91
N VAL A 344 12.31 -18.58 7.62
CA VAL A 344 13.37 -19.24 6.86
C VAL A 344 13.87 -20.48 7.60
N LYS A 345 14.13 -20.36 8.91
CA LYS A 345 14.54 -21.50 9.74
C LYS A 345 13.47 -22.60 9.78
N GLN A 346 12.21 -22.23 9.98
CA GLN A 346 11.10 -23.18 9.95
C GLN A 346 11.03 -23.93 8.62
N ALA A 347 11.21 -23.25 7.49
CA ALA A 347 11.21 -23.88 6.19
C ALA A 347 12.38 -24.89 6.04
N GLN A 348 13.57 -24.59 6.56
CA GLN A 348 14.68 -25.53 6.60
C GLN A 348 14.36 -26.76 7.47
N ASP A 349 13.70 -26.56 8.59
CA ASP A 349 13.24 -27.66 9.47
C ASP A 349 12.13 -28.52 8.77
N GLU A 350 11.33 -27.91 7.87
CA GLU A 350 10.37 -28.60 7.00
C GLU A 350 11.02 -29.30 5.78
N GLY A 351 12.34 -29.14 5.56
CA GLY A 351 13.10 -29.79 4.50
C GLY A 351 13.41 -28.91 3.29
N ALA A 352 13.15 -27.58 3.35
CA ALA A 352 13.53 -26.66 2.28
C ALA A 352 15.06 -26.53 2.16
N THR A 353 15.53 -26.33 0.93
CA THR A 353 16.94 -26.05 0.66
C THR A 353 17.18 -24.53 0.63
N LEU A 354 18.05 -24.05 1.51
CA LEU A 354 18.54 -22.68 1.46
C LEU A 354 19.62 -22.56 0.38
N ALA A 355 19.33 -21.87 -0.72
CA ALA A 355 20.30 -21.66 -1.81
C ALA A 355 21.26 -20.50 -1.51
N THR A 356 20.78 -19.41 -0.88
CA THR A 356 21.61 -18.30 -0.40
C THR A 356 20.86 -17.46 0.64
N GLY A 357 21.59 -16.63 1.39
CA GLY A 357 21.03 -15.71 2.38
C GLY A 357 20.69 -16.37 3.72
N GLY A 358 19.48 -16.18 4.20
CA GLY A 358 18.97 -16.76 5.46
C GLY A 358 19.67 -16.26 6.72
N SER A 359 20.32 -15.11 6.68
CA SER A 359 21.12 -14.56 7.79
C SER A 359 21.06 -13.04 7.80
N ALA A 360 21.26 -12.46 8.98
CA ALA A 360 21.48 -11.02 9.12
C ALA A 360 22.97 -10.70 8.93
N PRO A 361 23.34 -9.59 8.28
CA PRO A 361 24.70 -9.08 8.35
C PRO A 361 25.11 -8.80 9.79
N ASN A 362 26.42 -8.89 10.06
CA ASN A 362 26.96 -8.64 11.41
C ASN A 362 27.02 -7.13 11.70
N ASN A 363 25.85 -6.50 11.91
CA ASN A 363 25.74 -5.08 12.25
C ASN A 363 24.55 -4.85 13.20
N SER A 364 24.43 -3.63 13.71
CA SER A 364 23.37 -3.23 14.66
C SER A 364 22.02 -2.92 14.02
N GLY A 365 21.92 -2.87 12.67
CA GLY A 365 20.69 -2.51 11.96
C GLY A 365 19.75 -3.70 11.72
N ALA A 366 18.54 -3.40 11.30
CA ALA A 366 17.53 -4.39 10.95
C ALA A 366 17.71 -4.98 9.54
N PHE A 367 18.95 -5.34 9.19
CA PHE A 367 19.27 -5.88 7.87
C PHE A 367 19.01 -7.38 7.80
N LEU A 368 18.59 -7.83 6.61
CA LEU A 368 18.44 -9.23 6.25
C LEU A 368 19.07 -9.43 4.87
N ASN A 369 19.92 -10.44 4.73
CA ASN A 369 20.51 -10.76 3.43
C ASN A 369 19.44 -11.25 2.44
N PRO A 370 19.50 -10.86 1.15
CA PRO A 370 18.66 -11.41 0.10
C PRO A 370 18.70 -12.94 0.15
N THR A 371 17.51 -13.56 0.22
CA THR A 371 17.38 -14.99 0.53
C THR A 371 16.65 -15.70 -0.60
N VAL A 372 17.18 -16.86 -1.02
CA VAL A 372 16.58 -17.75 -2.02
C VAL A 372 16.45 -19.14 -1.42
N MET A 373 15.24 -19.71 -1.50
CA MET A 373 14.92 -21.03 -1.00
C MET A 373 14.26 -21.89 -2.09
N ASP A 374 14.70 -23.13 -2.22
CA ASP A 374 14.03 -24.17 -3.01
C ASP A 374 13.08 -24.94 -2.10
N VAL A 375 11.78 -24.90 -2.42
CA VAL A 375 10.69 -25.35 -1.54
C VAL A 375 9.67 -26.20 -2.28
N THR A 376 8.83 -26.91 -1.53
CA THR A 376 7.63 -27.57 -2.08
C THR A 376 6.36 -26.77 -1.77
N PRO A 377 5.27 -26.91 -2.55
CA PRO A 377 4.04 -26.12 -2.39
C PRO A 377 3.31 -26.29 -1.05
N ASP A 378 3.57 -27.38 -0.33
CA ASP A 378 2.96 -27.71 0.96
C ASP A 378 3.68 -27.09 2.16
N MET A 379 4.92 -26.62 2.01
CA MET A 379 5.68 -25.98 3.07
C MET A 379 5.04 -24.64 3.52
N THR A 380 5.17 -24.33 4.81
CA THR A 380 4.60 -23.13 5.41
C THR A 380 5.08 -21.86 4.69
N ILE A 381 6.37 -21.78 4.38
CA ILE A 381 6.95 -20.61 3.70
C ILE A 381 6.45 -20.41 2.26
N ALA A 382 5.91 -21.45 1.62
CA ALA A 382 5.27 -21.37 0.30
C ALA A 382 3.82 -20.84 0.37
N ARG A 383 3.22 -20.82 1.56
CA ARG A 383 1.80 -20.47 1.77
C ARG A 383 1.60 -19.19 2.56
N GLU A 384 2.48 -18.90 3.52
CA GLU A 384 2.36 -17.76 4.42
C GLU A 384 3.23 -16.58 3.95
N GLU A 385 2.75 -15.37 4.18
CA GLU A 385 3.46 -14.14 3.83
C GLU A 385 4.65 -13.90 4.76
N VAL A 386 5.87 -13.88 4.21
CA VAL A 386 7.11 -13.55 4.95
C VAL A 386 7.23 -12.05 5.19
N PHE A 387 6.88 -11.24 4.20
CA PHE A 387 7.01 -9.79 4.15
C PHE A 387 8.46 -9.32 4.36
N GLY A 388 9.38 -9.92 3.60
CA GLY A 388 10.82 -9.68 3.65
C GLY A 388 11.51 -10.20 2.38
N PRO A 389 12.84 -10.01 2.22
CA PRO A 389 13.58 -10.31 1.01
C PRO A 389 13.86 -11.82 0.85
N VAL A 390 12.79 -12.61 0.84
CA VAL A 390 12.85 -14.08 0.82
C VAL A 390 12.03 -14.61 -0.36
N LEU A 391 12.74 -15.18 -1.34
CA LEU A 391 12.18 -15.79 -2.51
C LEU A 391 12.01 -17.29 -2.30
N SER A 392 10.81 -17.81 -2.54
CA SER A 392 10.49 -19.24 -2.56
C SER A 392 10.38 -19.72 -4.01
N ILE A 393 11.25 -20.64 -4.44
CA ILE A 393 11.21 -21.22 -5.79
C ILE A 393 10.68 -22.65 -5.67
N MET A 394 9.75 -23.01 -6.55
CA MET A 394 9.17 -24.35 -6.67
C MET A 394 8.99 -24.73 -8.13
N LYS A 395 8.96 -26.02 -8.44
CA LYS A 395 8.86 -26.52 -9.81
C LYS A 395 7.48 -27.04 -10.15
N PHE A 396 7.17 -27.03 -11.45
CA PHE A 396 6.02 -27.68 -12.04
C PHE A 396 6.40 -28.44 -13.32
N THR A 397 5.53 -29.34 -13.76
CA THR A 397 5.71 -30.15 -14.98
C THR A 397 4.64 -29.86 -16.04
N GLN A 398 3.43 -29.52 -15.61
CA GLN A 398 2.27 -29.27 -16.49
C GLN A 398 1.67 -27.89 -16.24
N ASP A 399 1.22 -27.23 -17.30
CA ASP A 399 0.68 -25.85 -17.22
C ASP A 399 -0.47 -25.71 -16.22
N ASP A 400 -1.39 -26.69 -16.14
CA ASP A 400 -2.50 -26.65 -15.17
C ASP A 400 -1.99 -26.82 -13.72
N GLU A 401 -0.98 -27.64 -13.48
CA GLU A 401 -0.31 -27.77 -12.18
C GLU A 401 0.27 -26.43 -11.70
N ALA A 402 0.93 -25.67 -12.60
CA ALA A 402 1.46 -24.35 -12.25
C ALA A 402 0.36 -23.40 -11.77
N ILE A 403 -0.80 -23.40 -12.44
CA ILE A 403 -1.96 -22.58 -12.07
C ILE A 403 -2.55 -23.06 -10.73
N GLU A 404 -2.62 -24.35 -10.49
CA GLU A 404 -3.09 -24.92 -9.21
C GLU A 404 -2.17 -24.52 -8.07
N ILE A 405 -0.85 -24.62 -8.23
CA ILE A 405 0.14 -24.17 -7.23
C ILE A 405 0.02 -22.65 -6.99
N ALA A 406 -0.11 -21.84 -8.05
CA ALA A 406 -0.29 -20.40 -7.91
C ALA A 406 -1.54 -20.06 -7.08
N ASN A 407 -2.65 -20.76 -7.31
CA ASN A 407 -3.93 -20.57 -6.67
C ASN A 407 -4.08 -21.29 -5.31
N SER A 408 -3.05 -22.00 -4.83
CA SER A 408 -3.14 -22.87 -3.64
C SER A 408 -3.17 -22.15 -2.29
N THR A 409 -3.11 -20.82 -2.27
CA THR A 409 -3.17 -20.02 -1.06
C THR A 409 -4.53 -19.33 -0.91
N ASP A 410 -4.85 -18.88 0.30
CA ASP A 410 -6.07 -18.09 0.57
C ASP A 410 -5.94 -16.63 0.08
N TYR A 411 -4.74 -16.22 -0.31
CA TYR A 411 -4.45 -14.91 -0.88
C TYR A 411 -4.81 -14.84 -2.37
N GLY A 412 -4.88 -13.62 -2.89
CA GLY A 412 -5.13 -13.37 -4.30
C GLY A 412 -4.92 -11.91 -4.66
N LEU A 413 -3.76 -11.33 -4.28
CA LEU A 413 -3.46 -9.92 -4.57
C LEU A 413 -2.93 -9.77 -6.00
N VAL A 414 -1.77 -10.35 -6.28
CA VAL A 414 -1.08 -10.27 -7.57
C VAL A 414 -0.59 -11.65 -7.99
N SER A 415 -0.55 -11.89 -9.29
CA SER A 415 0.14 -13.02 -9.92
C SER A 415 0.77 -12.56 -11.24
N GLY A 416 1.72 -13.36 -11.76
CA GLY A 416 2.33 -13.10 -13.05
C GLY A 416 2.56 -14.38 -13.84
N VAL A 417 2.72 -14.25 -15.15
CA VAL A 417 3.08 -15.34 -16.06
C VAL A 417 4.13 -14.87 -17.05
N PHE A 418 5.17 -15.67 -17.22
CA PHE A 418 6.30 -15.41 -18.11
C PHE A 418 6.41 -16.54 -19.13
N THR A 419 6.17 -16.25 -20.40
CA THR A 419 6.16 -17.20 -21.52
C THR A 419 6.19 -16.43 -22.85
N ALA A 420 6.78 -17.02 -23.87
CA ALA A 420 6.70 -16.52 -25.25
C ALA A 420 5.38 -16.91 -25.97
N ASP A 421 4.60 -17.84 -25.40
CA ASP A 421 3.36 -18.34 -25.96
C ASP A 421 2.17 -17.48 -25.49
N LEU A 422 1.54 -16.77 -26.43
CA LEU A 422 0.42 -15.87 -26.15
C LEU A 422 -0.83 -16.61 -25.66
N ASP A 423 -1.11 -17.79 -26.18
CA ASP A 423 -2.29 -18.57 -25.80
C ASP A 423 -2.14 -19.09 -24.37
N ARG A 424 -0.92 -19.55 -24.02
CA ARG A 424 -0.56 -19.96 -22.66
C ARG A 424 -0.67 -18.78 -21.67
N ALA A 425 -0.11 -17.61 -22.03
CA ALA A 425 -0.19 -16.41 -21.23
C ALA A 425 -1.64 -16.00 -20.95
N ASN A 426 -2.48 -15.95 -21.99
CA ASN A 426 -3.89 -15.59 -21.88
C ASN A 426 -4.68 -16.61 -21.04
N ARG A 427 -4.45 -17.91 -21.25
CA ARG A 427 -5.10 -18.98 -20.47
C ARG A 427 -4.73 -18.90 -19.00
N ALA A 428 -3.45 -18.70 -18.67
CA ALA A 428 -3.00 -18.55 -17.30
C ALA A 428 -3.59 -17.28 -16.65
N ALA A 429 -3.54 -16.14 -17.33
CA ALA A 429 -4.07 -14.88 -16.82
C ALA A 429 -5.57 -14.96 -16.48
N GLN A 430 -6.37 -15.69 -17.26
CA GLN A 430 -7.79 -15.90 -16.98
C GLN A 430 -8.07 -16.85 -15.82
N LYS A 431 -7.19 -17.82 -15.54
CA LYS A 431 -7.39 -18.82 -14.50
C LYS A 431 -6.76 -18.45 -13.15
N LEU A 432 -5.80 -17.53 -13.13
CA LEU A 432 -5.16 -17.06 -11.91
C LEU A 432 -6.15 -16.27 -11.05
N ARG A 433 -6.26 -16.66 -9.78
CA ARG A 433 -7.16 -16.05 -8.79
C ARG A 433 -6.47 -14.87 -8.08
N ALA A 434 -6.24 -13.80 -8.83
CA ALA A 434 -5.61 -12.58 -8.33
C ALA A 434 -6.33 -11.34 -8.85
N GLY A 435 -6.29 -10.26 -8.08
CA GLY A 435 -6.90 -9.00 -8.48
C GLY A 435 -6.13 -8.28 -9.58
N GLN A 436 -4.82 -8.57 -9.71
CA GLN A 436 -3.98 -8.10 -10.80
C GLN A 436 -3.10 -9.25 -11.32
N VAL A 437 -3.01 -9.38 -12.64
CA VAL A 437 -2.15 -10.38 -13.29
C VAL A 437 -1.23 -9.69 -14.29
N PHE A 438 0.06 -9.91 -14.14
CA PHE A 438 1.10 -9.41 -15.03
C PHE A 438 1.47 -10.47 -16.09
N VAL A 439 1.88 -10.01 -17.27
CA VAL A 439 2.37 -10.88 -18.34
C VAL A 439 3.72 -10.34 -18.82
N ASN A 440 4.77 -11.13 -18.65
CA ASN A 440 6.15 -10.85 -19.08
C ASN A 440 6.79 -9.57 -18.52
N GLU A 441 6.20 -8.96 -17.50
CA GLU A 441 6.75 -7.82 -16.78
C GLU A 441 6.09 -7.73 -15.41
N TRP A 442 6.88 -7.76 -14.31
CA TRP A 442 6.34 -7.56 -12.97
C TRP A 442 6.16 -6.06 -12.69
N TYR A 443 5.07 -5.69 -12.07
CA TYR A 443 4.66 -4.30 -11.83
C TYR A 443 4.24 -3.51 -13.08
N ALA A 444 3.93 -4.17 -14.20
CA ALA A 444 3.35 -3.50 -15.37
C ALA A 444 2.10 -2.69 -15.00
N GLY A 445 1.98 -1.49 -15.55
CA GLY A 445 0.87 -0.57 -15.30
C GLY A 445 1.26 0.61 -14.41
N GLY A 446 0.28 1.44 -14.07
CA GLY A 446 0.47 2.71 -13.36
C GLY A 446 -0.67 3.03 -12.39
N VAL A 447 -0.81 4.32 -12.04
CA VAL A 447 -1.88 4.82 -11.17
C VAL A 447 -3.28 4.59 -11.76
N GLU A 448 -3.39 4.53 -13.08
CA GLU A 448 -4.62 4.31 -13.84
C GLU A 448 -5.11 2.86 -13.85
N THR A 449 -4.29 1.89 -13.41
CA THR A 449 -4.69 0.49 -13.34
C THR A 449 -5.29 0.13 -11.99
N PRO A 450 -6.48 -0.52 -11.92
CA PRO A 450 -7.09 -0.88 -10.65
C PRO A 450 -6.22 -1.89 -9.89
N PHE A 451 -6.16 -1.73 -8.57
CA PHE A 451 -5.41 -2.60 -7.67
C PHE A 451 -6.28 -3.06 -6.52
N GLY A 452 -6.15 -4.32 -6.11
CA GLY A 452 -6.87 -4.88 -4.97
C GLY A 452 -6.97 -6.40 -5.03
N GLY A 453 -7.23 -7.02 -3.88
CA GLY A 453 -7.14 -8.45 -3.70
C GLY A 453 -8.42 -9.23 -3.97
N TYR A 454 -8.26 -10.56 -4.02
CA TYR A 454 -9.29 -11.58 -3.87
C TYR A 454 -9.05 -12.34 -2.56
N GLY A 455 -10.07 -12.98 -2.01
CA GLY A 455 -9.95 -13.81 -0.82
C GLY A 455 -9.39 -13.04 0.39
N LYS A 456 -8.39 -13.60 1.06
CA LYS A 456 -7.77 -12.97 2.23
C LYS A 456 -6.88 -11.76 1.91
N SER A 457 -6.66 -11.45 0.63
CA SER A 457 -5.98 -10.20 0.24
C SER A 457 -6.90 -8.97 0.28
N GLY A 458 -8.18 -9.15 0.62
CA GLY A 458 -9.10 -8.06 0.87
C GLY A 458 -10.13 -7.84 -0.23
N TYR A 459 -10.80 -6.69 -0.15
CA TYR A 459 -11.86 -6.28 -1.07
C TYR A 459 -11.93 -4.76 -1.23
N GLY A 460 -12.60 -4.31 -2.27
CA GLY A 460 -12.51 -2.98 -2.81
C GLY A 460 -11.46 -2.91 -3.92
N ARG A 461 -11.29 -1.74 -4.49
CA ARG A 461 -10.21 -1.47 -5.44
C ARG A 461 -9.63 -0.10 -5.15
N GLU A 462 -8.33 -0.06 -5.03
CA GLU A 462 -7.58 1.18 -5.05
C GLU A 462 -6.86 1.31 -6.39
N LYS A 463 -6.31 2.48 -6.70
CA LYS A 463 -5.81 2.84 -8.02
C LYS A 463 -6.92 2.79 -9.09
N GLY A 464 -6.60 3.26 -10.29
CA GLY A 464 -7.56 3.33 -11.36
C GLY A 464 -8.76 4.23 -11.06
N ARG A 465 -9.68 4.28 -11.99
CA ARG A 465 -10.95 4.99 -11.83
C ARG A 465 -11.84 4.30 -10.80
N GLU A 466 -11.67 3.00 -10.62
CA GLU A 466 -12.44 2.15 -9.72
C GLU A 466 -12.36 2.60 -8.26
N ALA A 467 -11.23 3.17 -7.85
CA ALA A 467 -11.06 3.69 -6.49
C ALA A 467 -12.04 4.80 -6.12
N LEU A 468 -12.46 5.63 -7.08
CA LEU A 468 -13.41 6.72 -6.81
C LEU A 468 -14.75 6.24 -6.23
N TRP A 469 -15.17 5.05 -6.64
CA TRP A 469 -16.43 4.44 -6.19
C TRP A 469 -16.39 3.96 -4.73
N ASN A 470 -15.20 3.84 -4.14
CA ASN A 470 -15.05 3.54 -2.73
C ASN A 470 -15.33 4.74 -1.81
N TYR A 471 -15.40 5.95 -2.37
CA TYR A 471 -15.52 7.19 -1.61
C TYR A 471 -16.85 7.91 -1.82
N VAL A 472 -17.74 7.32 -2.63
CA VAL A 472 -19.06 7.90 -2.93
C VAL A 472 -20.17 6.87 -2.76
N GLN A 473 -21.35 7.37 -2.47
CA GLN A 473 -22.59 6.60 -2.41
C GLN A 473 -23.59 7.10 -3.45
N THR A 474 -24.37 6.18 -4.02
CA THR A 474 -25.35 6.48 -5.05
C THR A 474 -26.66 6.95 -4.42
N LYS A 475 -27.15 8.13 -4.82
CA LYS A 475 -28.51 8.59 -4.56
C LYS A 475 -29.32 8.53 -5.84
N ASN A 476 -30.52 7.94 -5.81
CA ASN A 476 -31.49 8.05 -6.88
C ASN A 476 -32.49 9.18 -6.59
N ILE A 477 -32.75 9.99 -7.60
CA ILE A 477 -33.74 11.08 -7.53
C ILE A 477 -34.76 10.84 -8.64
N ALA A 478 -35.98 10.46 -8.22
CA ALA A 478 -37.11 10.23 -9.11
C ALA A 478 -38.15 11.36 -8.95
N MET A 479 -38.45 12.06 -10.03
CA MET A 479 -39.40 13.16 -10.05
C MET A 479 -40.57 12.83 -10.97
N LYS A 480 -41.81 13.00 -10.46
CA LYS A 480 -43.01 13.02 -11.30
C LYS A 480 -43.17 14.43 -11.83
N ILE A 481 -43.08 14.59 -13.14
CA ILE A 481 -43.22 15.87 -13.85
C ILE A 481 -44.44 15.84 -14.77
N GLY A 482 -45.44 16.62 -14.43
CA GLY A 482 -46.65 16.71 -15.22
C GLY A 482 -47.59 15.50 -15.12
N LYS A 483 -48.69 15.58 -15.83
CA LYS A 483 -49.68 14.49 -15.97
C LYS A 483 -49.27 13.57 -17.11
#